data_fe92520f42e96cc924ed9ae60d3d07df
#
_entry.id   fe92520f42e96cc924ed9ae60d3d07df
#
_cell.length_a   1.000
_cell.length_b   1.000
_cell.length_c   1.000
_cell.angle_alpha   90.00
_cell.angle_beta   90.00
_cell.angle_gamma   90.00
#
_symmetry.space_group_name_H-M   'P 1'
#
loop_
_entity.id
_entity.type
_entity.pdbx_description
1 polymer ?
#
loop_
_entity_poly.entity_id
_entity_poly.type
_entity_poly.pdbx_seq_one_letter_code
_entity_poly.pdbx_strand_id
1 'polypeptide(L)'
;VHVTSRILTTAFAAGLLATGVAACGSSDDSGSSTGSASSGGGSSVTATLNGAGSTFAAPIYQQVGADLKDKGLTINYQGVGSGAGVSQFAAGTVDFAGSDPALADEDKAAIKKGEAVQIPFALGAITASYNLSGVKSGLKLDGETLANIYLGKVKSWDDAAIKAQNPDVQLPSTKITVVHRSDSSGTTKGFTQFLANYSPAWKSGPGVDKDIKWPTGTGAKGNDGVAAAVKQTDGAIGYVEQAYALQNGFTFADVKNKAGKYVAPTLESTSAAADGIEVPADLGVSTIDAPGDGAYPIVSQTFAITYKDGCKAGLDKNKVTGLKTFFNYLINDGQDTIKKLSYAPIPDSLKAKDQQAVDAMQCNGAAIGS
;
A
#
# COMPACT_ATOMS: atom_id res chain seq x y z
N VAL A 1 12.72 -42.41 32.66
CA VAL A 1 11.36 -42.58 33.13
C VAL A 1 10.45 -42.50 31.90
N HIS A 2 9.98 -43.72 31.48
CA HIS A 2 9.01 -43.87 30.40
C HIS A 2 7.61 -43.47 30.88
N VAL A 3 6.85 -42.74 30.07
CA VAL A 3 5.39 -42.78 30.14
C VAL A 3 4.79 -42.81 28.72
N THR A 4 4.05 -43.85 28.57
CA THR A 4 3.42 -44.41 27.39
C THR A 4 2.22 -43.62 26.85
N SER A 5 2.10 -43.69 25.53
CA SER A 5 0.97 -43.45 24.62
C SER A 5 -0.41 -43.91 25.15
N ARG A 6 -1.48 -43.16 24.85
CA ARG A 6 -2.83 -43.69 24.67
C ARG A 6 -3.52 -43.01 23.48
N ILE A 7 -3.68 -43.80 22.45
CA ILE A 7 -4.54 -43.59 21.28
C ILE A 7 -5.99 -43.86 21.73
N LEU A 8 -6.92 -42.97 21.42
CA LEU A 8 -8.37 -43.26 21.46
C LEU A 8 -8.96 -43.02 20.07
N THR A 9 -9.23 -44.16 19.41
CA THR A 9 -10.05 -44.28 18.21
C THR A 9 -11.51 -44.40 18.63
N THR A 10 -12.39 -43.60 18.05
CA THR A 10 -13.85 -43.86 18.06
C THR A 10 -14.41 -43.68 16.66
N ALA A 11 -14.81 -44.82 16.09
CA ALA A 11 -15.62 -44.95 14.89
C ALA A 11 -17.08 -45.07 15.30
N PHE A 12 -18.01 -44.44 14.57
CA PHE A 12 -19.43 -44.82 14.46
C PHE A 12 -19.95 -44.17 13.17
N ALA A 13 -20.26 -44.93 12.22
CA ALA A 13 -21.40 -45.77 11.82
C ALA A 13 -22.43 -44.97 11.00
N ALA A 14 -22.61 -45.47 9.81
CA ALA A 14 -23.51 -45.05 8.74
C ALA A 14 -25.01 -45.23 9.10
N GLY A 15 -25.85 -44.39 8.50
CA GLY A 15 -27.30 -44.58 8.46
C GLY A 15 -27.85 -44.08 7.13
N LEU A 16 -28.07 -45.00 6.21
CA LEU A 16 -28.89 -44.83 5.01
C LEU A 16 -30.37 -44.93 5.40
N LEU A 17 -31.20 -44.04 4.86
CA LEU A 17 -32.62 -44.35 4.61
C LEU A 17 -33.09 -43.57 3.37
N ALA A 18 -33.47 -44.39 2.37
CA ALA A 18 -34.10 -43.97 1.12
C ALA A 18 -35.63 -44.02 1.27
N THR A 19 -36.25 -43.42 0.31
CA THR A 19 -37.56 -43.62 -0.32
C THR A 19 -38.51 -42.43 -0.26
N GLY A 20 -39.04 -42.11 -1.45
CA GLY A 20 -40.39 -41.77 -1.76
C GLY A 20 -40.60 -41.00 -3.06
N VAL A 21 -40.90 -41.70 -4.14
CA VAL A 21 -41.37 -41.21 -5.45
C VAL A 21 -42.89 -41.03 -5.43
N ALA A 22 -43.39 -39.92 -6.05
CA ALA A 22 -44.70 -39.81 -6.71
C ALA A 22 -44.74 -38.50 -7.48
N ALA A 23 -44.73 -38.40 -8.74
CA ALA A 23 -45.65 -38.73 -9.86
C ALA A 23 -46.74 -37.67 -10.12
N CYS A 24 -46.58 -37.00 -11.29
CA CYS A 24 -47.54 -36.52 -12.30
C CYS A 24 -48.80 -35.74 -11.92
N GLY A 25 -49.00 -34.64 -12.64
CA GLY A 25 -50.28 -33.99 -12.88
C GLY A 25 -50.13 -32.80 -13.84
N SER A 26 -50.41 -33.06 -15.12
CA SER A 26 -50.56 -32.05 -16.18
C SER A 26 -51.88 -31.30 -16.04
N SER A 27 -51.90 -29.99 -16.32
CA SER A 27 -53.05 -29.34 -16.96
C SER A 27 -52.59 -27.95 -17.50
N ASP A 28 -52.82 -27.78 -18.77
CA ASP A 28 -52.73 -26.54 -19.53
C ASP A 28 -53.65 -25.45 -18.98
N ASP A 29 -53.20 -24.20 -18.94
CA ASP A 29 -54.06 -23.08 -19.41
C ASP A 29 -53.21 -21.86 -19.81
N SER A 30 -53.64 -21.28 -20.94
CA SER A 30 -53.04 -20.20 -21.62
C SER A 30 -53.38 -18.83 -20.99
N GLY A 31 -52.34 -18.02 -20.71
CA GLY A 31 -52.55 -16.64 -20.28
C GLY A 31 -51.38 -15.76 -20.66
N SER A 32 -51.46 -15.17 -21.86
CA SER A 32 -50.56 -14.13 -22.35
C SER A 32 -50.65 -12.88 -21.47
N SER A 33 -49.52 -12.49 -20.86
CA SER A 33 -49.28 -11.11 -20.44
C SER A 33 -47.79 -10.77 -20.61
N THR A 34 -47.56 -9.97 -21.65
CA THR A 34 -46.29 -9.27 -21.90
C THR A 34 -46.00 -8.31 -20.77
N GLY A 35 -45.14 -8.72 -19.87
CA GLY A 35 -44.46 -7.87 -18.91
C GLY A 35 -42.97 -7.87 -19.23
N SER A 36 -42.51 -6.89 -19.99
CA SER A 36 -41.08 -6.63 -20.14
C SER A 36 -40.50 -6.21 -18.78
N ALA A 37 -40.10 -7.16 -17.98
CA ALA A 37 -39.18 -6.89 -16.91
C ALA A 37 -37.79 -6.69 -17.54
N SER A 38 -37.41 -5.44 -17.71
CA SER A 38 -36.00 -5.07 -17.93
C SER A 38 -35.22 -5.50 -16.70
N SER A 39 -34.76 -6.72 -16.69
CA SER A 39 -33.73 -7.18 -15.77
C SER A 39 -32.43 -6.53 -16.22
N GLY A 40 -32.09 -5.43 -15.56
CA GLY A 40 -30.72 -4.93 -15.53
C GLY A 40 -29.81 -5.98 -14.92
N GLY A 41 -29.45 -6.96 -15.74
CA GLY A 41 -28.45 -7.98 -15.42
C GLY A 41 -27.07 -7.36 -15.44
N GLY A 42 -26.66 -6.72 -14.37
CA GLY A 42 -25.26 -6.52 -14.12
C GLY A 42 -24.61 -7.89 -13.99
N SER A 43 -23.85 -8.32 -14.99
CA SER A 43 -23.10 -9.57 -14.96
C SER A 43 -22.12 -9.46 -13.79
N SER A 44 -22.41 -10.14 -12.69
CA SER A 44 -21.49 -10.25 -11.58
C SER A 44 -20.24 -10.97 -12.08
N VAL A 45 -19.13 -10.21 -12.17
CA VAL A 45 -17.83 -10.77 -12.57
C VAL A 45 -17.31 -11.63 -11.43
N THR A 46 -17.09 -12.92 -11.69
CA THR A 46 -16.42 -13.80 -10.73
C THR A 46 -14.99 -14.02 -11.18
N ALA A 47 -14.02 -13.57 -10.36
CA ALA A 47 -12.60 -13.76 -10.64
C ALA A 47 -11.77 -13.85 -9.36
N THR A 48 -10.67 -14.61 -9.43
CA THR A 48 -9.61 -14.60 -8.43
C THR A 48 -8.41 -13.88 -9.00
N LEU A 49 -8.02 -12.80 -8.33
CA LEU A 49 -6.90 -11.93 -8.71
C LEU A 49 -5.75 -12.11 -7.72
N ASN A 50 -4.58 -12.45 -8.23
CA ASN A 50 -3.38 -12.61 -7.44
C ASN A 50 -2.48 -11.39 -7.62
N GLY A 51 -2.13 -10.74 -6.53
CA GLY A 51 -1.26 -9.57 -6.51
C GLY A 51 -0.14 -9.69 -5.51
N ALA A 52 0.93 -8.94 -5.74
CA ALA A 52 2.05 -8.87 -4.82
C ALA A 52 2.71 -7.48 -4.86
N GLY A 53 3.38 -7.10 -3.79
CA GLY A 53 4.15 -5.85 -3.82
C GLY A 53 4.19 -5.09 -2.51
N SER A 54 3.91 -3.80 -2.58
CA SER A 54 4.01 -2.86 -1.48
C SER A 54 3.36 -3.34 -0.19
N THR A 55 4.13 -3.35 0.89
CA THR A 55 3.59 -3.52 2.25
C THR A 55 2.96 -2.23 2.77
N PHE A 56 3.33 -1.07 2.21
CA PHE A 56 2.70 0.22 2.50
C PHE A 56 1.19 0.18 2.21
N ALA A 57 0.78 -0.40 1.06
CA ALA A 57 -0.63 -0.51 0.64
C ALA A 57 -1.32 -1.81 1.07
N ALA A 58 -0.61 -2.74 1.72
CA ALA A 58 -1.19 -4.05 2.08
C ALA A 58 -2.49 -3.95 2.90
N PRO A 59 -2.63 -3.03 3.89
CA PRO A 59 -3.88 -2.86 4.62
C PRO A 59 -5.06 -2.51 3.70
N ILE A 60 -4.84 -1.68 2.67
CA ILE A 60 -5.89 -1.32 1.70
C ILE A 60 -6.30 -2.55 0.88
N TYR A 61 -5.34 -3.27 0.30
CA TYR A 61 -5.63 -4.45 -0.51
C TYR A 61 -6.36 -5.55 0.27
N GLN A 62 -6.02 -5.72 1.55
CA GLN A 62 -6.69 -6.69 2.42
C GLN A 62 -8.14 -6.30 2.70
N GLN A 63 -8.40 -5.03 3.04
CA GLN A 63 -9.74 -4.54 3.33
C GLN A 63 -10.61 -4.51 2.07
N VAL A 64 -10.09 -3.97 0.96
CA VAL A 64 -10.81 -3.93 -0.31
C VAL A 64 -11.08 -5.35 -0.84
N GLY A 65 -10.16 -6.29 -0.62
CA GLY A 65 -10.41 -7.70 -0.92
C GLY A 65 -11.57 -8.29 -0.13
N ALA A 66 -11.74 -7.88 1.12
CA ALA A 66 -12.90 -8.27 1.94
C ALA A 66 -14.19 -7.62 1.41
N ASP A 67 -14.16 -6.32 1.08
CA ASP A 67 -15.31 -5.56 0.58
C ASP A 67 -15.82 -6.07 -0.78
N LEU A 68 -14.94 -6.61 -1.62
CA LEU A 68 -15.27 -7.11 -2.96
C LEU A 68 -15.62 -8.60 -3.02
N LYS A 69 -15.42 -9.34 -1.94
CA LYS A 69 -15.65 -10.79 -1.91
C LYS A 69 -17.10 -11.14 -2.25
N ASP A 70 -18.05 -10.46 -1.63
CA ASP A 70 -19.50 -10.70 -1.88
C ASP A 70 -19.95 -10.15 -3.25
N LYS A 71 -19.10 -9.37 -3.91
CA LYS A 71 -19.30 -8.89 -5.30
C LYS A 71 -18.67 -9.84 -6.34
N GLY A 72 -18.17 -11.01 -5.93
CA GLY A 72 -17.62 -12.05 -6.80
C GLY A 72 -16.10 -11.94 -7.03
N LEU A 73 -15.40 -10.98 -6.43
CA LEU A 73 -13.95 -10.85 -6.59
C LEU A 73 -13.20 -11.38 -5.36
N THR A 74 -12.29 -12.31 -5.58
CA THR A 74 -11.32 -12.74 -4.57
C THR A 74 -9.98 -12.10 -4.86
N ILE A 75 -9.49 -11.26 -3.95
CA ILE A 75 -8.20 -10.58 -4.06
C ILE A 75 -7.20 -11.25 -3.13
N ASN A 76 -6.21 -11.95 -3.69
CA ASN A 76 -5.09 -12.52 -2.94
C ASN A 76 -3.89 -11.59 -3.08
N TYR A 77 -3.53 -10.87 -2.03
CA TYR A 77 -2.42 -9.93 -2.06
C TYR A 77 -1.31 -10.33 -1.08
N GLN A 78 -0.07 -10.33 -1.56
CA GLN A 78 1.12 -10.62 -0.78
C GLN A 78 2.00 -9.37 -0.62
N GLY A 79 2.14 -8.88 0.61
CA GLY A 79 3.06 -7.79 0.95
C GLY A 79 4.51 -8.28 0.98
N VAL A 80 5.22 -8.16 -0.13
CA VAL A 80 6.60 -8.64 -0.31
C VAL A 80 7.61 -7.51 -0.58
N GLY A 81 7.13 -6.26 -0.60
CA GLY A 81 7.87 -5.07 -1.00
C GLY A 81 7.66 -4.72 -2.47
N SER A 82 7.69 -3.40 -2.79
CA SER A 82 7.39 -2.88 -4.13
C SER A 82 8.27 -3.50 -5.20
N GLY A 83 9.58 -3.61 -4.97
CA GLY A 83 10.51 -4.16 -5.95
C GLY A 83 10.22 -5.63 -6.27
N ALA A 84 9.96 -6.46 -5.25
CA ALA A 84 9.62 -7.87 -5.45
C ALA A 84 8.27 -8.03 -6.16
N GLY A 85 7.28 -7.16 -5.85
CA GLY A 85 5.98 -7.16 -6.53
C GLY A 85 6.11 -6.85 -8.02
N VAL A 86 6.83 -5.79 -8.37
CA VAL A 86 7.09 -5.41 -9.77
C VAL A 86 7.86 -6.52 -10.51
N SER A 87 8.84 -7.15 -9.86
CA SER A 87 9.58 -8.28 -10.44
C SER A 87 8.68 -9.49 -10.71
N GLN A 88 7.77 -9.84 -9.78
CA GLN A 88 6.80 -10.92 -9.97
C GLN A 88 5.81 -10.60 -11.10
N PHE A 89 5.37 -9.35 -11.20
CA PHE A 89 4.51 -8.89 -12.28
C PHE A 89 5.24 -8.96 -13.64
N ALA A 90 6.48 -8.49 -13.72
CA ALA A 90 7.29 -8.57 -14.92
C ALA A 90 7.52 -10.04 -15.37
N ALA A 91 7.69 -10.96 -14.43
CA ALA A 91 7.76 -12.40 -14.68
C ALA A 91 6.39 -13.01 -15.06
N GLY A 92 5.29 -12.28 -14.81
CA GLY A 92 3.92 -12.74 -15.08
C GLY A 92 3.43 -13.84 -14.13
N THR A 93 3.92 -13.84 -12.90
CA THR A 93 3.50 -14.80 -11.85
C THR A 93 2.35 -14.26 -10.99
N VAL A 94 2.03 -12.98 -11.14
CA VAL A 94 0.88 -12.31 -10.52
C VAL A 94 0.08 -11.53 -11.58
N ASP A 95 -1.20 -11.27 -11.31
CA ASP A 95 -2.10 -10.58 -12.21
C ASP A 95 -1.96 -9.05 -12.11
N PHE A 96 -1.53 -8.58 -10.93
CA PHE A 96 -1.24 -7.16 -10.67
C PHE A 96 -0.12 -6.99 -9.64
N ALA A 97 0.52 -5.82 -9.63
CA ALA A 97 1.48 -5.45 -8.61
C ALA A 97 1.04 -4.20 -7.84
N GLY A 98 1.49 -4.09 -6.58
CA GLY A 98 1.43 -2.86 -5.80
C GLY A 98 2.82 -2.23 -5.68
N SER A 99 2.94 -0.92 -5.96
CA SER A 99 4.20 -0.19 -5.81
C SER A 99 3.94 1.21 -5.28
N ASP A 100 4.79 1.72 -4.40
CA ASP A 100 4.64 3.09 -3.90
C ASP A 100 5.37 4.11 -4.80
N PRO A 101 6.57 3.83 -5.37
CA PRO A 101 7.06 4.62 -6.49
C PRO A 101 6.38 4.22 -7.79
N ALA A 102 6.20 5.17 -8.69
CA ALA A 102 5.88 4.88 -10.08
C ALA A 102 6.92 3.95 -10.72
N LEU A 103 6.53 3.20 -11.75
CA LEU A 103 7.43 2.37 -12.52
C LEU A 103 8.54 3.22 -13.15
N ALA A 104 9.78 2.86 -12.87
CA ALA A 104 10.94 3.43 -13.55
C ALA A 104 11.05 2.85 -14.97
N ASP A 105 11.87 3.45 -15.83
CA ASP A 105 12.04 2.99 -17.20
C ASP A 105 12.60 1.56 -17.27
N GLU A 106 13.48 1.20 -16.34
CA GLU A 106 13.98 -0.16 -16.16
C GLU A 106 12.89 -1.15 -15.76
N ASP A 107 11.97 -0.75 -14.86
CA ASP A 107 10.81 -1.57 -14.48
C ASP A 107 9.89 -1.79 -15.70
N LYS A 108 9.59 -0.72 -16.46
CA LYS A 108 8.80 -0.79 -17.70
C LYS A 108 9.48 -1.68 -18.74
N ALA A 109 10.80 -1.54 -18.89
CA ALA A 109 11.59 -2.34 -19.81
C ALA A 109 11.66 -3.84 -19.43
N ALA A 110 11.54 -4.18 -18.16
CA ALA A 110 11.50 -5.57 -17.69
C ALA A 110 10.17 -6.27 -17.97
N ILE A 111 9.07 -5.52 -18.10
CA ILE A 111 7.72 -6.05 -18.36
C ILE A 111 7.58 -6.40 -19.84
N LYS A 112 7.72 -7.68 -20.20
CA LYS A 112 7.75 -8.14 -21.61
C LYS A 112 6.42 -8.62 -22.17
N LYS A 113 5.44 -8.93 -21.30
CA LYS A 113 4.15 -9.50 -21.73
C LYS A 113 3.19 -8.48 -22.35
N GLY A 114 3.39 -7.18 -22.10
CA GLY A 114 2.55 -6.11 -22.62
C GLY A 114 2.88 -4.76 -21.99
N GLU A 115 2.25 -3.71 -22.52
CA GLU A 115 2.31 -2.36 -21.93
C GLU A 115 1.67 -2.39 -20.54
N ALA A 116 2.39 -1.92 -19.53
CA ALA A 116 1.85 -1.77 -18.17
C ALA A 116 1.09 -0.45 -18.04
N VAL A 117 -0.01 -0.49 -17.31
CA VAL A 117 -0.71 0.68 -16.79
C VAL A 117 -0.54 0.71 -15.28
N GLN A 118 -0.26 1.89 -14.73
CA GLN A 118 -0.16 2.15 -13.30
C GLN A 118 -1.21 3.17 -12.88
N ILE A 119 -1.96 2.84 -11.83
CA ILE A 119 -3.07 3.65 -11.32
C ILE A 119 -2.75 4.04 -9.88
N PRO A 120 -2.42 5.31 -9.59
CA PRO A 120 -2.31 5.79 -8.22
C PRO A 120 -3.71 5.84 -7.59
N PHE A 121 -3.89 5.28 -6.40
CA PHE A 121 -5.23 5.17 -5.81
C PHE A 121 -5.32 5.66 -4.36
N ALA A 122 -4.19 5.93 -3.73
CA ALA A 122 -4.13 6.48 -2.37
C ALA A 122 -2.82 7.21 -2.13
N LEU A 123 -2.84 8.09 -1.13
CA LEU A 123 -1.66 8.75 -0.60
C LEU A 123 -1.49 8.34 0.86
N GLY A 124 -0.26 8.09 1.27
CA GLY A 124 0.04 7.78 2.66
C GLY A 124 1.26 8.55 3.16
N ALA A 125 1.25 8.89 4.43
CA ALA A 125 2.38 9.50 5.09
C ALA A 125 3.41 8.44 5.51
N ILE A 126 4.67 8.66 5.19
CA ILE A 126 5.79 7.89 5.73
C ILE A 126 6.21 8.57 7.03
N THR A 127 5.88 7.98 8.16
CA THR A 127 6.14 8.54 9.47
C THR A 127 7.58 8.25 9.93
N ALA A 128 8.23 9.22 10.58
CA ALA A 128 9.41 8.95 11.40
C ALA A 128 8.93 8.51 12.79
N SER A 129 8.66 7.21 12.92
CA SER A 129 8.12 6.61 14.14
C SER A 129 9.22 6.25 15.12
N TYR A 130 9.01 6.52 16.40
CA TYR A 130 9.98 6.21 17.44
C TYR A 130 9.33 5.56 18.66
N ASN A 131 10.14 4.86 19.42
CA ASN A 131 9.81 4.33 20.72
C ASN A 131 10.80 4.91 21.76
N LEU A 132 10.36 5.92 22.50
CA LEU A 132 11.22 6.62 23.46
C LEU A 132 10.44 6.87 24.75
N SER A 133 10.87 6.20 25.81
CA SER A 133 10.18 6.28 27.12
C SER A 133 10.06 7.70 27.61
N GLY A 134 8.83 8.12 27.97
CA GLY A 134 8.52 9.45 28.51
C GLY A 134 8.38 10.55 27.45
N VAL A 135 8.61 10.29 26.16
CA VAL A 135 8.46 11.28 25.09
C VAL A 135 7.24 10.95 24.21
N LYS A 136 6.32 11.92 24.10
CA LYS A 136 5.08 11.79 23.32
C LYS A 136 5.32 12.09 21.82
N SER A 137 4.32 11.83 20.98
CA SER A 137 4.29 12.28 19.57
C SER A 137 4.43 13.80 19.45
N GLY A 138 4.93 14.25 18.30
CA GLY A 138 5.15 15.66 18.00
C GLY A 138 6.58 16.13 18.29
N LEU A 139 7.52 15.19 18.48
CA LEU A 139 8.95 15.55 18.50
C LEU A 139 9.32 16.15 17.14
N LYS A 140 9.88 17.33 17.13
CA LYS A 140 10.24 18.08 15.92
C LYS A 140 11.56 17.58 15.37
N LEU A 141 11.55 17.14 14.11
CA LEU A 141 12.76 16.71 13.38
C LEU A 141 12.77 17.31 11.98
N ASP A 142 13.89 17.92 11.59
CA ASP A 142 14.10 18.34 10.20
C ASP A 142 14.81 17.25 9.37
N GLY A 143 14.84 17.45 8.06
CA GLY A 143 15.41 16.48 7.13
C GLY A 143 16.90 16.26 7.31
N GLU A 144 17.65 17.29 7.73
CA GLU A 144 19.09 17.16 8.00
C GLU A 144 19.35 16.31 9.24
N THR A 145 18.60 16.54 10.32
CA THR A 145 18.72 15.77 11.56
C THR A 145 18.32 14.31 11.33
N LEU A 146 17.23 14.06 10.60
CA LEU A 146 16.82 12.71 10.21
C LEU A 146 17.93 12.04 9.39
N ALA A 147 18.49 12.70 8.38
CA ALA A 147 19.58 12.15 7.59
C ALA A 147 20.81 11.84 8.47
N ASN A 148 21.18 12.70 9.41
CA ASN A 148 22.30 12.51 10.31
C ASN A 148 22.07 11.34 11.31
N ILE A 149 20.84 11.10 11.73
CA ILE A 149 20.45 9.89 12.51
C ILE A 149 20.72 8.64 11.66
N TYR A 150 20.22 8.57 10.44
CA TYR A 150 20.36 7.41 9.56
C TYR A 150 21.78 7.25 8.97
N LEU A 151 22.58 8.31 8.98
CA LEU A 151 24.04 8.24 8.72
C LEU A 151 24.85 7.77 9.95
N GLY A 152 24.22 7.59 11.12
CA GLY A 152 24.88 7.22 12.37
C GLY A 152 25.75 8.33 12.97
N LYS A 153 25.54 9.60 12.59
CA LYS A 153 26.21 10.77 13.12
C LYS A 153 25.56 11.24 14.42
N VAL A 154 24.24 11.35 14.46
CA VAL A 154 23.42 11.60 15.66
C VAL A 154 23.09 10.25 16.29
N LYS A 155 23.57 10.02 17.53
CA LYS A 155 23.55 8.69 18.18
C LYS A 155 22.74 8.63 19.46
N SER A 156 22.28 9.77 19.98
CA SER A 156 21.54 9.88 21.24
C SER A 156 20.36 10.81 21.06
N TRP A 157 19.25 10.54 21.74
CA TRP A 157 18.06 11.37 21.68
C TRP A 157 18.26 12.76 22.30
N ASP A 158 19.20 12.91 23.21
CA ASP A 158 19.59 14.21 23.79
C ASP A 158 20.68 14.96 23.00
N ASP A 159 20.98 14.54 21.76
CA ASP A 159 21.91 15.25 20.89
C ASP A 159 21.51 16.73 20.68
N ALA A 160 22.51 17.59 20.56
CA ALA A 160 22.32 19.04 20.40
C ALA A 160 21.42 19.39 19.21
N ALA A 161 21.51 18.65 18.08
CA ALA A 161 20.70 18.87 16.90
C ALA A 161 19.20 18.60 17.16
N ILE A 162 18.87 17.61 17.99
CA ILE A 162 17.49 17.29 18.37
C ILE A 162 17.00 18.29 19.40
N LYS A 163 17.81 18.57 20.45
CA LYS A 163 17.48 19.55 21.50
C LYS A 163 17.16 20.92 20.95
N ALA A 164 17.93 21.40 19.99
CA ALA A 164 17.74 22.73 19.39
C ALA A 164 16.35 22.89 18.74
N GLN A 165 15.76 21.83 18.23
CA GLN A 165 14.43 21.81 17.63
C GLN A 165 13.32 21.59 18.68
N ASN A 166 13.68 21.12 19.88
CA ASN A 166 12.75 20.70 20.95
C ASN A 166 13.15 21.29 22.32
N PRO A 167 13.26 22.63 22.46
CA PRO A 167 13.77 23.24 23.66
C PRO A 167 12.92 22.96 24.91
N ASP A 168 11.62 22.70 24.73
CA ASP A 168 10.66 22.48 25.81
C ASP A 168 10.48 20.99 26.15
N VAL A 169 11.20 20.08 25.44
CA VAL A 169 11.11 18.63 25.65
C VAL A 169 12.32 18.13 26.43
N GLN A 170 12.07 17.48 27.56
CA GLN A 170 13.14 16.81 28.31
C GLN A 170 13.53 15.49 27.61
N LEU A 171 14.57 15.55 26.80
CA LEU A 171 15.06 14.40 26.04
C LEU A 171 16.03 13.55 26.88
N PRO A 172 15.82 12.23 26.99
CA PRO A 172 16.74 11.33 27.68
C PRO A 172 18.01 11.10 26.87
N SER A 173 19.10 10.76 27.55
CA SER A 173 20.37 10.37 26.91
C SER A 173 20.36 8.94 26.36
N THR A 174 19.18 8.43 26.02
CA THR A 174 18.99 7.11 25.41
C THR A 174 19.63 7.04 24.05
N LYS A 175 20.36 5.95 23.77
CA LYS A 175 20.99 5.71 22.47
C LYS A 175 19.91 5.54 21.40
N ILE A 176 20.10 6.15 20.24
CA ILE A 176 19.24 5.94 19.08
C ILE A 176 19.57 4.59 18.43
N THR A 177 18.54 3.75 18.26
CA THR A 177 18.61 2.51 17.49
C THR A 177 17.84 2.68 16.18
N VAL A 178 18.56 2.75 15.07
CA VAL A 178 17.95 2.92 13.75
C VAL A 178 17.40 1.58 13.26
N VAL A 179 16.15 1.60 12.79
CA VAL A 179 15.51 0.46 12.12
C VAL A 179 15.15 0.89 10.69
N HIS A 180 15.52 0.05 9.73
CA HIS A 180 15.26 0.31 8.30
C HIS A 180 14.71 -0.93 7.60
N ARG A 181 14.27 -0.80 6.36
CA ARG A 181 13.80 -1.92 5.54
C ARG A 181 14.97 -2.78 5.08
N SER A 182 14.76 -4.10 5.03
CA SER A 182 15.70 -5.10 4.51
C SER A 182 15.27 -5.70 3.17
N ASP A 183 14.09 -5.34 2.69
CA ASP A 183 13.52 -5.73 1.41
C ASP A 183 13.52 -4.54 0.43
N SER A 184 13.35 -4.80 -0.87
CA SER A 184 13.24 -3.76 -1.90
C SER A 184 11.91 -3.00 -1.77
N SER A 185 11.96 -1.81 -1.18
CA SER A 185 10.83 -1.10 -0.59
C SER A 185 10.57 0.26 -1.24
N GLY A 186 9.32 0.48 -1.66
CA GLY A 186 8.85 1.80 -2.09
C GLY A 186 8.89 2.82 -0.96
N THR A 187 8.54 2.42 0.27
CA THR A 187 8.63 3.27 1.46
C THR A 187 10.07 3.74 1.69
N THR A 188 11.06 2.85 1.47
CA THR A 188 12.49 3.23 1.51
C THR A 188 12.81 4.27 0.44
N LYS A 189 12.34 4.10 -0.80
CA LYS A 189 12.63 5.07 -1.88
C LYS A 189 12.07 6.46 -1.54
N GLY A 190 10.83 6.56 -1.06
CA GLY A 190 10.23 7.83 -0.65
C GLY A 190 10.97 8.48 0.52
N PHE A 191 11.29 7.70 1.55
CA PHE A 191 12.03 8.19 2.71
C PHE A 191 13.44 8.65 2.35
N THR A 192 14.19 7.87 1.58
CA THR A 192 15.56 8.21 1.17
C THR A 192 15.62 9.40 0.21
N GLN A 193 14.58 9.59 -0.63
CA GLN A 193 14.43 10.78 -1.46
C GLN A 193 14.28 12.03 -0.59
N PHE A 194 13.46 11.98 0.45
CA PHE A 194 13.34 13.09 1.40
C PHE A 194 14.68 13.39 2.07
N LEU A 195 15.40 12.40 2.59
CA LEU A 195 16.71 12.60 3.21
C LEU A 195 17.73 13.23 2.24
N ALA A 196 17.71 12.82 0.96
CA ALA A 196 18.61 13.34 -0.07
C ALA A 196 18.33 14.82 -0.41
N ASN A 197 17.09 15.30 -0.24
CA ASN A 197 16.74 16.70 -0.46
C ASN A 197 17.39 17.62 0.59
N TYR A 198 17.66 17.12 1.80
CA TYR A 198 18.16 17.90 2.94
C TYR A 198 19.60 17.57 3.34
N SER A 199 20.21 16.53 2.77
CA SER A 199 21.56 16.10 3.12
C SER A 199 22.42 15.78 1.89
N PRO A 200 23.37 16.65 1.50
CA PRO A 200 24.33 16.35 0.44
C PRO A 200 25.13 15.06 0.74
N ALA A 201 25.46 14.82 2.01
CA ALA A 201 26.17 13.61 2.43
C ALA A 201 25.32 12.33 2.22
N TRP A 202 23.99 12.42 2.43
CA TRP A 202 23.09 11.34 2.10
C TRP A 202 23.02 11.11 0.59
N LYS A 203 22.80 12.21 -0.17
CA LYS A 203 22.66 12.18 -1.62
C LYS A 203 23.87 11.56 -2.33
N SER A 204 25.09 11.90 -1.89
CA SER A 204 26.33 11.41 -2.49
C SER A 204 26.80 10.06 -1.94
N GLY A 205 26.29 9.65 -0.79
CA GLY A 205 26.65 8.38 -0.11
C GLY A 205 25.58 7.31 -0.36
N PRO A 206 24.62 7.09 0.56
CA PRO A 206 23.61 6.04 0.43
C PRO A 206 22.71 6.19 -0.80
N GLY A 207 22.37 7.45 -1.15
CA GLY A 207 21.55 7.78 -2.31
C GLY A 207 20.05 7.54 -2.11
N VAL A 208 19.33 7.37 -3.23
CA VAL A 208 17.87 7.22 -3.29
C VAL A 208 17.53 5.99 -4.13
N ASP A 209 17.00 4.96 -3.48
CA ASP A 209 16.45 3.78 -4.19
C ASP A 209 15.51 2.98 -3.28
N LYS A 210 14.84 1.97 -3.88
CA LYS A 210 14.07 0.92 -3.19
C LYS A 210 14.98 0.03 -2.32
N ASP A 211 16.25 -0.08 -2.69
CA ASP A 211 17.26 -0.91 -2.05
C ASP A 211 18.58 -0.16 -1.99
N ILE A 212 19.08 0.12 -0.80
CA ILE A 212 20.30 0.88 -0.57
C ILE A 212 21.22 0.18 0.44
N LYS A 213 22.50 0.54 0.41
CA LYS A 213 23.42 0.13 1.46
C LYS A 213 23.29 1.07 2.67
N TRP A 214 22.62 0.61 3.71
CA TRP A 214 22.41 1.39 4.92
C TRP A 214 23.70 1.62 5.69
N PRO A 215 24.00 2.87 6.11
CA PRO A 215 25.21 3.19 6.88
C PRO A 215 25.19 2.61 8.30
N THR A 216 23.99 2.51 8.90
CA THR A 216 23.79 2.01 10.27
C THR A 216 22.38 1.45 10.43
N GLY A 217 22.14 0.76 11.51
CA GLY A 217 20.82 0.27 11.90
C GLY A 217 20.65 -1.22 11.70
N THR A 218 19.43 -1.68 11.94
CA THR A 218 19.00 -3.07 11.79
C THR A 218 17.91 -3.16 10.73
N GLY A 219 18.07 -4.08 9.80
CA GLY A 219 17.09 -4.33 8.75
C GLY A 219 15.91 -5.17 9.24
N ALA A 220 14.71 -4.77 8.85
CA ALA A 220 13.47 -5.52 9.10
C ALA A 220 12.61 -5.58 7.82
N LYS A 221 11.97 -6.71 7.57
CA LYS A 221 11.19 -6.94 6.35
C LYS A 221 9.80 -6.34 6.47
N GLY A 222 9.40 -5.56 5.47
CA GLY A 222 8.06 -4.94 5.40
C GLY A 222 7.86 -3.80 6.38
N ASN A 223 6.74 -3.08 6.25
CA ASN A 223 6.31 -2.09 7.24
C ASN A 223 6.01 -2.74 8.60
N ASP A 224 5.40 -3.91 8.60
CA ASP A 224 5.11 -4.72 9.78
C ASP A 224 6.37 -5.11 10.56
N GLY A 225 7.41 -5.57 9.86
CA GLY A 225 8.69 -5.92 10.48
C GLY A 225 9.41 -4.72 11.10
N VAL A 226 9.42 -3.56 10.41
CA VAL A 226 9.97 -2.30 10.98
C VAL A 226 9.16 -1.88 12.19
N ALA A 227 7.82 -1.91 12.10
CA ALA A 227 6.93 -1.59 13.21
C ALA A 227 7.19 -2.48 14.43
N ALA A 228 7.31 -3.80 14.23
CA ALA A 228 7.61 -4.74 15.31
C ALA A 228 8.96 -4.44 15.99
N ALA A 229 10.01 -4.16 15.20
CA ALA A 229 11.34 -3.87 15.71
C ALA A 229 11.40 -2.56 16.52
N VAL A 230 10.71 -1.50 16.02
CA VAL A 230 10.60 -0.22 16.75
C VAL A 230 9.87 -0.43 18.08
N LYS A 231 8.75 -1.16 18.06
CA LYS A 231 7.94 -1.42 19.26
C LYS A 231 8.70 -2.14 20.38
N GLN A 232 9.60 -3.04 20.02
CA GLN A 232 10.34 -3.87 20.96
C GLN A 232 11.58 -3.20 21.54
N THR A 233 12.02 -2.05 21.00
CA THR A 233 13.31 -1.45 21.35
C THR A 233 13.13 -0.02 21.83
N ASP A 234 13.40 0.24 23.12
CA ASP A 234 13.46 1.62 23.65
C ASP A 234 14.60 2.39 22.99
N GLY A 235 14.34 3.64 22.60
CA GLY A 235 15.26 4.47 21.84
C GLY A 235 15.27 4.17 20.33
N ALA A 236 14.44 3.25 19.82
CA ALA A 236 14.38 2.97 18.39
C ALA A 236 13.68 4.10 17.61
N ILE A 237 14.17 4.30 16.38
CA ILE A 237 13.50 5.10 15.33
C ILE A 237 13.45 4.28 14.04
N GLY A 238 12.29 4.28 13.38
CA GLY A 238 12.07 3.65 12.08
C GLY A 238 11.14 4.48 11.23
N TYR A 239 11.01 4.13 9.95
CA TYR A 239 10.05 4.74 9.05
C TYR A 239 9.04 3.69 8.59
N VAL A 240 7.77 4.03 8.73
CA VAL A 240 6.64 3.18 8.33
C VAL A 240 5.51 4.03 7.76
N GLU A 241 4.65 3.40 6.99
CA GLU A 241 3.40 4.03 6.59
C GLU A 241 2.52 4.29 7.84
N GLN A 242 1.77 5.38 7.83
CA GLN A 242 1.03 5.92 8.98
C GLN A 242 0.04 4.92 9.61
N ALA A 243 -0.65 4.08 8.81
CA ALA A 243 -1.58 3.10 9.35
C ALA A 243 -0.89 2.11 10.31
N TYR A 244 0.35 1.71 9.99
CA TYR A 244 1.15 0.86 10.87
C TYR A 244 1.54 1.56 12.17
N ALA A 245 1.87 2.86 12.10
CA ALA A 245 2.18 3.65 13.29
C ALA A 245 0.97 3.75 14.22
N LEU A 246 -0.21 4.05 13.66
CA LEU A 246 -1.47 4.18 14.41
C LEU A 246 -1.92 2.83 14.99
N GLN A 247 -1.90 1.76 14.22
CA GLN A 247 -2.29 0.40 14.67
C GLN A 247 -1.40 -0.11 15.82
N ASN A 248 -0.13 0.28 15.83
CA ASN A 248 0.80 -0.12 16.89
C ASN A 248 0.85 0.88 18.07
N GLY A 249 0.14 2.01 17.98
CA GLY A 249 0.14 3.05 19.01
C GLY A 249 1.50 3.75 19.13
N PHE A 250 2.23 3.92 18.04
CA PHE A 250 3.53 4.58 18.04
C PHE A 250 3.43 6.07 18.25
N THR A 251 4.51 6.61 18.81
CA THR A 251 4.84 8.01 18.71
C THR A 251 5.56 8.26 17.37
N PHE A 252 5.31 9.43 16.78
CA PHE A 252 5.97 9.85 15.55
C PHE A 252 6.30 11.34 15.59
N ALA A 253 7.28 11.73 14.79
CA ALA A 253 7.77 13.09 14.72
C ALA A 253 6.87 13.98 13.85
N ASP A 254 6.81 15.27 14.22
CA ASP A 254 6.45 16.34 13.32
C ASP A 254 7.68 16.66 12.46
N VAL A 255 7.56 16.53 11.15
CA VAL A 255 8.70 16.71 10.23
C VAL A 255 8.64 18.08 9.58
N LYS A 256 9.80 18.74 9.53
CA LYS A 256 9.93 20.07 8.91
C LYS A 256 9.77 19.96 7.40
N ASN A 257 8.79 20.67 6.85
CA ASN A 257 8.51 20.69 5.42
C ASN A 257 9.31 21.77 4.68
N LYS A 258 9.15 21.81 3.36
CA LYS A 258 9.83 22.75 2.46
C LYS A 258 9.53 24.23 2.78
N ALA A 259 8.35 24.51 3.33
CA ALA A 259 7.96 25.85 3.80
C ALA A 259 8.56 26.21 5.18
N GLY A 260 9.34 25.31 5.78
CA GLY A 260 9.98 25.52 7.09
C GLY A 260 9.06 25.28 8.29
N LYS A 261 7.88 24.69 8.10
CA LYS A 261 6.93 24.36 9.16
C LYS A 261 7.12 22.92 9.63
N TYR A 262 7.00 22.67 10.94
CA TYR A 262 6.90 21.33 11.48
C TYR A 262 5.46 20.86 11.36
N VAL A 263 5.24 19.78 10.63
CA VAL A 263 3.92 19.26 10.28
C VAL A 263 3.77 17.82 10.75
N ALA A 264 2.68 17.55 11.47
CA ALA A 264 2.31 16.20 11.87
C ALA A 264 1.75 15.41 10.66
N PRO A 265 1.99 14.09 10.58
CA PRO A 265 1.35 13.23 9.58
C PRO A 265 -0.13 13.04 9.94
N THR A 266 -1.01 13.80 9.32
CA THR A 266 -2.47 13.67 9.42
C THR A 266 -3.07 13.45 8.03
N LEU A 267 -4.35 13.09 7.95
CA LEU A 267 -5.04 12.99 6.66
C LEU A 267 -5.02 14.33 5.91
N GLU A 268 -5.24 15.43 6.62
CA GLU A 268 -5.25 16.78 6.05
C GLU A 268 -3.87 17.15 5.50
N SER A 269 -2.80 16.92 6.27
CA SER A 269 -1.45 17.26 5.84
C SER A 269 -0.93 16.34 4.74
N THR A 270 -1.43 15.09 4.71
CA THR A 270 -1.15 14.13 3.63
C THR A 270 -1.87 14.55 2.34
N SER A 271 -3.15 14.94 2.42
CA SER A 271 -3.90 15.47 1.28
C SER A 271 -3.27 16.76 0.74
N ALA A 272 -2.85 17.67 1.63
CA ALA A 272 -2.22 18.94 1.25
C ALA A 272 -0.94 18.74 0.44
N ALA A 273 -0.23 17.63 0.60
CA ALA A 273 0.95 17.30 -0.22
C ALA A 273 0.59 16.98 -1.69
N ALA A 274 -0.69 16.74 -1.99
CA ALA A 274 -1.17 16.51 -3.35
C ALA A 274 -1.85 17.74 -3.97
N ASP A 275 -1.98 18.83 -3.22
CA ASP A 275 -2.62 20.06 -3.74
C ASP A 275 -1.79 20.68 -4.87
N GLY A 276 -2.45 20.96 -5.99
CA GLY A 276 -1.82 21.59 -7.13
C GLY A 276 -0.80 20.74 -7.89
N ILE A 277 -0.80 19.41 -7.69
CA ILE A 277 0.10 18.51 -8.41
C ILE A 277 -0.22 18.53 -9.91
N GLU A 278 0.81 18.74 -10.72
CA GLU A 278 0.75 18.47 -12.15
C GLU A 278 0.85 16.95 -12.38
N VAL A 279 -0.21 16.38 -12.96
CA VAL A 279 -0.29 14.92 -13.19
C VAL A 279 0.23 14.61 -14.59
N PRO A 280 1.37 13.90 -14.74
CA PRO A 280 1.91 13.50 -16.04
C PRO A 280 1.03 12.44 -16.73
N ALA A 281 1.29 12.21 -18.03
CA ALA A 281 0.50 11.28 -18.84
C ALA A 281 0.58 9.83 -18.36
N ASP A 282 1.72 9.44 -17.77
CA ASP A 282 1.94 8.09 -17.23
C ASP A 282 1.50 7.95 -15.76
N LEU A 283 0.86 8.97 -15.20
CA LEU A 283 0.37 9.05 -13.81
C LEU A 283 1.47 8.96 -12.74
N GLY A 284 2.74 9.01 -13.14
CA GLY A 284 3.90 8.87 -12.26
C GLY A 284 4.22 10.14 -11.48
N VAL A 285 3.35 10.57 -10.59
CA VAL A 285 3.54 11.75 -9.72
C VAL A 285 4.47 11.46 -8.55
N SER A 286 5.07 12.51 -7.98
CA SER A 286 5.78 12.45 -6.70
C SER A 286 5.28 13.56 -5.78
N THR A 287 4.96 13.18 -4.53
CA THR A 287 4.51 14.08 -3.47
C THR A 287 5.55 14.27 -2.37
N ILE A 288 6.74 13.69 -2.54
CA ILE A 288 7.84 13.86 -1.58
C ILE A 288 8.31 15.31 -1.61
N ASP A 289 8.31 15.94 -0.44
CA ASP A 289 8.73 17.33 -0.23
C ASP A 289 7.91 18.34 -1.05
N ALA A 290 6.60 18.05 -1.19
CA ALA A 290 5.67 18.94 -1.89
C ALA A 290 5.64 20.33 -1.24
N PRO A 291 5.41 21.40 -2.04
CA PRO A 291 5.27 22.74 -1.48
C PRO A 291 3.96 22.88 -0.69
N GLY A 292 3.91 23.86 0.19
CA GLY A 292 2.71 24.20 0.98
C GLY A 292 2.97 24.17 2.48
N ASP A 293 2.42 25.16 3.19
CA ASP A 293 2.64 25.33 4.65
C ASP A 293 2.12 24.15 5.46
N GLY A 294 1.00 23.58 5.04
CA GLY A 294 0.32 22.45 5.71
C GLY A 294 0.72 21.06 5.17
N ALA A 295 1.54 20.98 4.13
CA ALA A 295 1.91 19.71 3.52
C ALA A 295 2.89 18.92 4.41
N TYR A 296 2.55 17.66 4.74
CA TYR A 296 3.52 16.74 5.35
C TYR A 296 4.57 16.36 4.30
N PRO A 297 5.88 16.41 4.62
CA PRO A 297 6.90 16.36 3.57
C PRO A 297 7.21 14.95 3.05
N ILE A 298 6.83 13.89 3.76
CA ILE A 298 7.15 12.52 3.36
C ILE A 298 5.85 11.78 3.02
N VAL A 299 5.18 12.25 1.96
CA VAL A 299 3.96 11.63 1.43
C VAL A 299 4.29 10.86 0.17
N SER A 300 3.84 9.62 0.08
CA SER A 300 3.97 8.77 -1.10
C SER A 300 2.59 8.37 -1.63
N GLN A 301 2.45 8.35 -2.96
CA GLN A 301 1.35 7.63 -3.58
C GLN A 301 1.62 6.14 -3.51
N THR A 302 0.56 5.35 -3.69
CA THR A 302 0.66 3.93 -3.99
C THR A 302 -0.11 3.60 -5.26
N PHE A 303 0.48 2.74 -6.08
CA PHE A 303 0.00 2.40 -7.42
C PHE A 303 -0.44 0.94 -7.48
N ALA A 304 -1.59 0.70 -8.12
CA ALA A 304 -1.96 -0.60 -8.64
C ALA A 304 -1.50 -0.71 -10.10
N ILE A 305 -0.80 -1.78 -10.45
CA ILE A 305 -0.13 -1.96 -11.74
C ILE A 305 -0.64 -3.22 -12.39
N THR A 306 -1.10 -3.12 -13.65
CA THR A 306 -1.48 -4.28 -14.46
C THR A 306 -1.17 -4.03 -15.95
N TYR A 307 -1.58 -4.94 -16.83
CA TYR A 307 -1.42 -4.77 -18.28
C TYR A 307 -2.57 -3.95 -18.87
N LYS A 308 -2.26 -3.03 -19.79
CA LYS A 308 -3.25 -2.26 -20.55
C LYS A 308 -4.14 -3.18 -21.39
N ASP A 309 -3.55 -4.19 -22.06
CA ASP A 309 -4.29 -5.27 -22.73
C ASP A 309 -3.95 -6.60 -22.04
N GLY A 310 -4.75 -6.93 -21.02
CA GLY A 310 -4.49 -8.09 -20.18
C GLY A 310 -4.60 -9.41 -20.92
N CYS A 311 -5.50 -9.52 -21.91
CA CYS A 311 -5.68 -10.75 -22.68
C CYS A 311 -4.49 -11.02 -23.62
N LYS A 312 -3.92 -9.98 -24.23
CA LYS A 312 -2.67 -10.12 -25.00
C LYS A 312 -1.49 -10.51 -24.12
N ALA A 313 -1.51 -10.06 -22.85
CA ALA A 313 -0.50 -10.44 -21.87
C ALA A 313 -0.69 -11.86 -21.30
N GLY A 314 -1.78 -12.56 -21.69
CA GLY A 314 -2.05 -13.95 -21.31
C GLY A 314 -3.01 -14.14 -20.12
N LEU A 315 -3.67 -13.08 -19.68
CA LEU A 315 -4.75 -13.19 -18.67
C LEU A 315 -6.05 -13.62 -19.37
N ASP A 316 -6.88 -14.40 -18.69
CA ASP A 316 -8.24 -14.67 -19.18
C ASP A 316 -9.15 -13.44 -19.05
N LYS A 317 -10.23 -13.42 -19.85
CA LYS A 317 -11.16 -12.29 -19.91
C LYS A 317 -11.79 -11.97 -18.54
N ASN A 318 -12.10 -12.99 -17.73
CA ASN A 318 -12.72 -12.77 -16.41
C ASN A 318 -11.75 -12.07 -15.46
N LYS A 319 -10.46 -12.46 -15.47
CA LYS A 319 -9.43 -11.75 -14.71
C LYS A 319 -9.28 -10.29 -15.16
N VAL A 320 -9.25 -10.04 -16.48
CA VAL A 320 -9.11 -8.66 -16.99
C VAL A 320 -10.31 -7.80 -16.62
N THR A 321 -11.55 -8.35 -16.72
CA THR A 321 -12.76 -7.67 -16.25
C THR A 321 -12.73 -7.47 -14.74
N GLY A 322 -12.30 -8.48 -13.98
CA GLY A 322 -12.13 -8.39 -12.52
C GLY A 322 -11.11 -7.32 -12.11
N LEU A 323 -9.97 -7.22 -12.81
CA LEU A 323 -8.98 -6.16 -12.58
C LEU A 323 -9.55 -4.77 -12.84
N LYS A 324 -10.30 -4.59 -13.92
CA LYS A 324 -10.98 -3.32 -14.21
C LYS A 324 -11.98 -2.96 -13.13
N THR A 325 -12.82 -3.91 -12.69
CA THR A 325 -13.77 -3.72 -11.59
C THR A 325 -13.06 -3.37 -10.28
N PHE A 326 -11.99 -4.07 -9.96
CA PHE A 326 -11.17 -3.82 -8.78
C PHE A 326 -10.53 -2.43 -8.81
N PHE A 327 -9.93 -2.01 -9.93
CA PHE A 327 -9.30 -0.70 -10.04
C PHE A 327 -10.34 0.42 -10.03
N ASN A 328 -11.50 0.24 -10.68
CA ASN A 328 -12.62 1.16 -10.55
C ASN A 328 -13.07 1.33 -9.09
N TYR A 329 -13.12 0.23 -8.33
CA TYR A 329 -13.46 0.31 -6.91
C TYR A 329 -12.42 1.11 -6.13
N LEU A 330 -11.12 0.85 -6.34
CA LEU A 330 -10.04 1.57 -5.66
C LEU A 330 -10.13 3.08 -5.84
N ILE A 331 -10.44 3.57 -7.04
CA ILE A 331 -10.46 5.01 -7.35
C ILE A 331 -11.82 5.68 -7.10
N ASN A 332 -12.87 4.92 -6.81
CA ASN A 332 -14.24 5.41 -6.59
C ASN A 332 -14.78 4.99 -5.22
N ASP A 333 -15.62 3.97 -5.15
CA ASP A 333 -16.33 3.55 -3.94
C ASP A 333 -15.37 3.14 -2.80
N GLY A 334 -14.18 2.66 -3.13
CA GLY A 334 -13.14 2.28 -2.18
C GLY A 334 -12.48 3.45 -1.45
N GLN A 335 -12.64 4.69 -1.92
CA GLN A 335 -11.98 5.86 -1.32
C GLN A 335 -12.41 6.11 0.14
N ASP A 336 -13.66 5.81 0.49
CA ASP A 336 -14.13 5.89 1.90
C ASP A 336 -13.45 4.83 2.79
N THR A 337 -13.25 3.62 2.25
CA THR A 337 -12.50 2.56 2.93
C THR A 337 -11.03 2.96 3.12
N ILE A 338 -10.41 3.51 2.10
CA ILE A 338 -9.02 4.03 2.12
C ILE A 338 -8.87 5.09 3.20
N LYS A 339 -9.80 6.05 3.28
CA LYS A 339 -9.80 7.10 4.30
C LYS A 339 -9.94 6.54 5.73
N LYS A 340 -10.81 5.54 5.94
CA LYS A 340 -10.97 4.87 7.24
C LYS A 340 -9.70 4.14 7.70
N LEU A 341 -8.86 3.73 6.77
CA LEU A 341 -7.56 3.12 7.04
C LEU A 341 -6.44 4.14 7.24
N SER A 342 -6.76 5.43 7.33
CA SER A 342 -5.81 6.55 7.53
C SER A 342 -4.92 6.86 6.33
N TYR A 343 -5.34 6.49 5.12
CA TYR A 343 -4.74 6.97 3.86
C TYR A 343 -5.56 8.15 3.32
N ALA A 344 -4.88 9.13 2.76
CA ALA A 344 -5.56 10.23 2.09
C ALA A 344 -6.08 9.79 0.71
N PRO A 345 -7.31 10.20 0.35
CA PRO A 345 -7.85 9.93 -0.95
C PRO A 345 -7.08 10.67 -2.04
N ILE A 346 -7.16 10.17 -3.26
CA ILE A 346 -6.59 10.85 -4.43
C ILE A 346 -7.40 12.13 -4.75
N PRO A 347 -6.74 13.23 -5.17
CA PRO A 347 -7.44 14.44 -5.58
C PRO A 347 -8.25 14.23 -6.86
N ASP A 348 -9.32 15.01 -7.05
CA ASP A 348 -10.23 14.87 -8.20
C ASP A 348 -9.52 15.01 -9.55
N SER A 349 -8.49 15.85 -9.65
CA SER A 349 -7.67 16.02 -10.85
C SER A 349 -6.94 14.74 -11.27
N LEU A 350 -6.47 13.98 -10.28
CA LEU A 350 -5.82 12.68 -10.49
C LEU A 350 -6.86 11.61 -10.78
N LYS A 351 -7.96 11.56 -10.02
CA LYS A 351 -9.05 10.61 -10.18
C LYS A 351 -9.63 10.61 -11.60
N ALA A 352 -9.80 11.79 -12.22
CA ALA A 352 -10.30 11.90 -13.60
C ALA A 352 -9.34 11.24 -14.62
N LYS A 353 -8.03 11.37 -14.43
CA LYS A 353 -7.03 10.73 -15.29
C LYS A 353 -6.92 9.22 -15.02
N ASP A 354 -7.01 8.81 -13.77
CA ASP A 354 -7.04 7.40 -13.37
C ASP A 354 -8.24 6.68 -13.99
N GLN A 355 -9.42 7.33 -13.99
CA GLN A 355 -10.61 6.79 -14.64
C GLN A 355 -10.39 6.57 -16.13
N GLN A 356 -9.77 7.54 -16.83
CA GLN A 356 -9.44 7.38 -18.25
C GLN A 356 -8.49 6.20 -18.49
N ALA A 357 -7.50 6.01 -17.63
CA ALA A 357 -6.57 4.90 -17.74
C ALA A 357 -7.24 3.53 -17.46
N VAL A 358 -8.14 3.47 -16.48
CA VAL A 358 -8.94 2.26 -16.19
C VAL A 358 -9.91 1.97 -17.35
N ASP A 359 -10.55 2.99 -17.92
CA ASP A 359 -11.47 2.83 -19.05
C ASP A 359 -10.76 2.35 -20.33
N ALA A 360 -9.50 2.74 -20.49
CA ALA A 360 -8.65 2.32 -21.60
C ALA A 360 -8.13 0.88 -21.49
N MET A 361 -8.41 0.14 -20.42
CA MET A 361 -8.05 -1.28 -20.29
C MET A 361 -8.79 -2.12 -21.33
N GLN A 362 -8.08 -3.09 -21.92
CA GLN A 362 -8.52 -3.86 -23.08
C GLN A 362 -8.36 -5.37 -22.89
N CYS A 363 -9.10 -6.13 -23.70
CA CYS A 363 -8.92 -7.56 -23.92
C CYS A 363 -8.83 -7.82 -25.42
N ASN A 364 -7.65 -8.22 -25.92
CA ASN A 364 -7.37 -8.44 -27.35
C ASN A 364 -7.69 -7.24 -28.26
N GLY A 365 -7.40 -6.03 -27.78
CA GLY A 365 -7.63 -4.78 -28.49
C GLY A 365 -9.05 -4.25 -28.40
N ALA A 366 -9.98 -4.96 -27.77
CA ALA A 366 -11.34 -4.51 -27.53
C ALA A 366 -11.49 -3.91 -26.13
N ALA A 367 -12.23 -2.81 -25.99
CA ALA A 367 -12.59 -2.26 -24.70
C ALA A 367 -13.40 -3.27 -23.87
N ILE A 368 -13.17 -3.29 -22.58
CA ILE A 368 -13.88 -4.15 -21.65
C ILE A 368 -15.04 -3.35 -21.04
N GLY A 369 -16.24 -3.93 -21.02
CA GLY A 369 -17.35 -3.37 -20.25
C GLY A 369 -16.99 -3.34 -18.75
N SER A 370 -17.53 -2.36 -18.05
CA SER A 370 -17.45 -2.25 -16.58
C SER A 370 -18.45 -3.21 -15.94
#